data_bd7494a285651bd9cda1d8b0ec58029c
#
_entry.id   bd7494a285651bd9cda1d8b0ec58029c
#
_cell.length_a   1.000
_cell.length_b   1.000
_cell.length_c   1.000
_cell.angle_alpha   90.00
_cell.angle_beta   90.00
_cell.angle_gamma   90.00
#
_symmetry.space_group_name_H-M   'P 1'
#
loop_
_entity.id
_entity.type
_entity.pdbx_description
1 polymer ?
#
loop_
_entity_poly.entity_id
_entity_poly.type
_entity_poly.pdbx_seq_one_letter_code
_entity_poly.pdbx_strand_id
1 'polypeptide(L)'
;MNRHITRESEMIRQARIRLGYSQQQVATMISIQIRQYQRLEYGESDVQKLGMRAGLSLCIVLELDPYDLIFGSHPESIEDLRSRRPAKGNMKMRH
;
A
#
# COMPACT_ATOMS: atom_id res chain seq x y z
N MET A 1 6.49 -20.55 13.60
CA MET A 1 6.45 -19.27 13.00
C MET A 1 5.41 -19.15 11.94
N ASN A 2 4.47 -18.36 12.15
CA ASN A 2 3.36 -18.29 11.24
C ASN A 2 3.39 -17.03 10.43
N ARG A 3 4.01 -17.10 9.30
CA ARG A 3 4.00 -16.00 8.38
C ARG A 3 2.91 -16.24 7.37
N HIS A 4 2.11 -15.24 7.17
CA HIS A 4 1.05 -15.33 6.17
C HIS A 4 1.45 -14.45 5.01
N ILE A 5 2.14 -15.05 4.06
CA ILE A 5 2.59 -14.31 2.89
C ILE A 5 1.37 -13.94 2.07
N THR A 6 1.13 -12.66 1.95
CA THR A 6 0.01 -12.16 1.18
C THR A 6 0.52 -11.58 -0.13
N ARG A 7 -0.39 -11.27 -1.04
CA ARG A 7 -0.01 -10.61 -2.28
C ARG A 7 0.71 -9.31 -1.99
N GLU A 8 0.16 -8.52 -1.05
CA GLU A 8 0.74 -7.25 -0.69
C GLU A 8 2.13 -7.41 -0.09
N SER A 9 2.30 -8.33 0.85
CA SER A 9 3.60 -8.53 1.49
C SER A 9 4.66 -8.97 0.49
N GLU A 10 4.27 -9.79 -0.47
CA GLU A 10 5.21 -10.26 -1.47
C GLU A 10 5.58 -9.14 -2.44
N MET A 11 4.63 -8.31 -2.82
CA MET A 11 4.93 -7.16 -3.67
C MET A 11 5.94 -6.24 -3.02
N ILE A 12 5.77 -6.00 -1.74
CA ILE A 12 6.66 -5.13 -0.98
C ILE A 12 8.06 -5.74 -0.92
N ARG A 13 8.13 -7.01 -0.58
CA ARG A 13 9.41 -7.68 -0.45
C ARG A 13 10.16 -7.75 -1.78
N GLN A 14 9.46 -8.11 -2.84
CA GLN A 14 10.10 -8.21 -4.16
C GLN A 14 10.59 -6.86 -4.65
N ALA A 15 9.82 -5.80 -4.42
CA ALA A 15 10.23 -4.47 -4.83
C ALA A 15 11.49 -4.04 -4.08
N ARG A 16 11.53 -4.31 -2.78
CA ARG A 16 12.70 -3.97 -1.97
C ARG A 16 13.95 -4.70 -2.48
N ILE A 17 13.81 -5.99 -2.74
CA ILE A 17 14.94 -6.79 -3.21
C ILE A 17 15.40 -6.31 -4.58
N ARG A 18 14.44 -6.03 -5.45
CA ARG A 18 14.78 -5.56 -6.81
C ARG A 18 15.55 -4.26 -6.77
N LEU A 19 15.20 -3.38 -5.83
CA LEU A 19 15.87 -2.08 -5.73
C LEU A 19 17.14 -2.13 -4.88
N GLY A 20 17.42 -3.27 -4.26
CA GLY A 20 18.68 -3.45 -3.52
C GLY A 20 18.69 -2.87 -2.13
N TYR A 21 17.52 -2.60 -1.55
CA TYR A 21 17.47 -2.04 -0.21
C TYR A 21 17.38 -3.13 0.85
N SER A 22 17.94 -2.84 2.03
CA SER A 22 17.70 -3.69 3.19
C SER A 22 16.37 -3.29 3.84
N GLN A 23 15.87 -4.17 4.69
CA GLN A 23 14.66 -3.85 5.44
C GLN A 23 14.84 -2.60 6.29
N GLN A 24 16.01 -2.48 6.92
CA GLN A 24 16.28 -1.31 7.76
C GLN A 24 16.33 -0.03 6.94
N GLN A 25 16.89 -0.11 5.75
CA GLN A 25 16.95 1.07 4.89
C GLN A 25 15.56 1.57 4.54
N VAL A 26 14.66 0.66 4.18
CA VAL A 26 13.31 1.07 3.81
C VAL A 26 12.58 1.63 5.03
N ALA A 27 12.69 0.96 6.18
CA ALA A 27 12.02 1.45 7.39
C ALA A 27 12.50 2.85 7.73
N THR A 28 13.79 3.10 7.62
CA THR A 28 14.35 4.42 7.90
C THR A 28 13.84 5.45 6.90
N MET A 29 13.79 5.09 5.63
CA MET A 29 13.37 6.03 4.59
C MET A 29 11.91 6.46 4.75
N ILE A 30 11.07 5.59 5.29
CA ILE A 30 9.67 5.95 5.48
C ILE A 30 9.34 6.30 6.92
N SER A 31 10.35 6.36 7.76
CA SER A 31 10.24 6.82 9.15
C SER A 31 9.33 5.94 10.00
N ILE A 32 9.49 4.64 9.87
CA ILE A 32 8.81 3.69 10.76
C ILE A 32 9.86 2.79 11.40
N GLN A 33 9.46 2.08 12.43
CA GLN A 33 10.36 1.17 13.10
C GLN A 33 10.55 -0.09 12.27
N ILE A 34 11.73 -0.69 12.39
CA ILE A 34 12.05 -1.89 11.63
C ILE A 34 11.04 -3.01 11.88
N ARG A 35 10.57 -3.17 13.10
CA ARG A 35 9.60 -4.22 13.39
C ARG A 35 8.29 -4.00 12.67
N GLN A 36 7.88 -2.75 12.58
CA GLN A 36 6.68 -2.40 11.86
C GLN A 36 6.80 -2.76 10.38
N TYR A 37 7.97 -2.45 9.82
CA TYR A 37 8.23 -2.77 8.42
C TYR A 37 8.27 -4.28 8.20
N GLN A 38 8.94 -5.00 9.11
CA GLN A 38 9.07 -6.45 8.98
C GLN A 38 7.71 -7.13 8.98
N ARG A 39 6.77 -6.62 9.76
CA ARG A 39 5.43 -7.19 9.79
C ARG A 39 4.74 -7.08 8.44
N LEU A 40 5.03 -6.01 7.70
CA LEU A 40 4.47 -5.88 6.36
C LEU A 40 4.99 -6.98 5.44
N GLU A 41 6.27 -7.25 5.49
CA GLU A 41 6.85 -8.27 4.61
C GLU A 41 6.50 -9.67 5.03
N TYR A 42 6.18 -9.87 6.30
CA TYR A 42 5.83 -11.20 6.79
C TYR A 42 4.33 -11.47 6.72
N GLY A 43 3.55 -10.52 6.26
CA GLY A 43 2.11 -10.70 6.13
C GLY A 43 1.36 -10.59 7.45
N GLU A 44 2.02 -10.08 8.49
CA GLU A 44 1.41 -9.91 9.80
C GLU A 44 0.66 -8.60 9.95
N SER A 45 0.89 -7.69 9.03
CA SER A 45 0.22 -6.41 9.01
C SER A 45 0.06 -5.98 7.56
N ASP A 46 -0.72 -4.95 7.32
CA ASP A 46 -0.88 -4.45 5.96
C ASP A 46 -0.62 -2.95 5.93
N VAL A 47 -0.46 -2.44 4.72
CA VAL A 47 -0.07 -1.06 4.50
C VAL A 47 -1.12 -0.09 5.03
N GLN A 48 -2.38 -0.51 5.04
CA GLN A 48 -3.44 0.36 5.54
C GLN A 48 -3.25 0.73 7.00
N LYS A 49 -2.55 -0.10 7.74
CA LYS A 49 -2.31 0.16 9.16
C LYS A 49 -1.18 1.14 9.41
N LEU A 50 -0.44 1.51 8.37
CA LEU A 50 0.63 2.47 8.54
C LEU A 50 0.15 3.91 8.59
N GLY A 51 -1.05 4.17 8.14
CA GLY A 51 -1.50 5.53 7.91
C GLY A 51 -1.10 5.97 6.50
N MET A 52 -1.77 6.99 6.02
CA MET A 52 -1.63 7.37 4.62
C MET A 52 -0.24 7.87 4.29
N ARG A 53 0.34 8.69 5.17
CA ARG A 53 1.66 9.26 4.86
C ARG A 53 2.73 8.18 4.73
N ALA A 54 2.81 7.29 5.69
CA ALA A 54 3.81 6.23 5.63
C ALA A 54 3.51 5.25 4.50
N GLY A 55 2.25 4.97 4.25
CA GLY A 55 1.87 4.08 3.15
C GLY A 55 2.26 4.63 1.79
N LEU A 56 1.99 5.91 1.56
CA LEU A 56 2.37 6.54 0.30
C LEU A 56 3.89 6.66 0.18
N SER A 57 4.57 6.97 1.30
CA SER A 57 6.03 7.02 1.30
C SER A 57 6.62 5.67 0.91
N LEU A 58 6.05 4.59 1.43
CA LEU A 58 6.50 3.25 1.08
C LEU A 58 6.36 3.02 -0.43
N CYS A 59 5.24 3.40 -1.00
CA CYS A 59 5.01 3.23 -2.43
C CYS A 59 5.99 4.04 -3.25
N ILE A 60 6.31 5.24 -2.81
CA ILE A 60 7.28 6.07 -3.51
C ILE A 60 8.67 5.44 -3.46
N VAL A 61 9.10 5.02 -2.27
CA VAL A 61 10.43 4.46 -2.07
C VAL A 61 10.59 3.16 -2.85
N LEU A 62 9.57 2.32 -2.86
CA LEU A 62 9.63 1.03 -3.53
C LEU A 62 9.14 1.08 -4.97
N GLU A 63 8.74 2.24 -5.45
CA GLU A 63 8.25 2.42 -6.82
C GLU A 63 7.07 1.52 -7.12
N LEU A 64 6.15 1.47 -6.18
CA LEU A 64 4.93 0.70 -6.32
C LEU A 64 3.76 1.65 -6.53
N ASP A 65 2.81 1.20 -7.34
CA ASP A 65 1.57 1.93 -7.53
C ASP A 65 0.68 1.67 -6.31
N PRO A 66 0.33 2.70 -5.53
CA PRO A 66 -0.48 2.49 -4.34
C PRO A 66 -1.85 1.90 -4.66
N TYR A 67 -2.41 2.23 -5.80
CA TYR A 67 -3.70 1.67 -6.19
C TYR A 67 -3.59 0.18 -6.44
N ASP A 68 -2.53 -0.23 -7.13
CA ASP A 68 -2.32 -1.63 -7.39
C ASP A 68 -2.03 -2.39 -6.09
N LEU A 69 -1.27 -1.79 -5.21
CA LEU A 69 -0.92 -2.42 -3.95
C LEU A 69 -2.16 -2.65 -3.08
N ILE A 70 -3.00 -1.64 -2.96
CA ILE A 70 -4.17 -1.71 -2.07
C ILE A 70 -5.32 -2.50 -2.69
N PHE A 71 -5.61 -2.27 -3.94
CA PHE A 71 -6.78 -2.90 -4.57
C PHE A 71 -6.43 -4.15 -5.36
N GLY A 72 -5.18 -4.50 -5.38
CA GLY A 72 -4.74 -5.65 -6.14
C GLY A 72 -4.78 -5.35 -7.61
N SER A 73 -4.80 -6.38 -8.41
CA SER A 73 -4.87 -6.21 -9.85
C SER A 73 -6.32 -6.16 -10.31
N HIS A 74 -7.15 -5.45 -9.57
CA HIS A 74 -8.57 -5.39 -9.87
C HIS A 74 -8.97 -3.99 -10.26
N PRO A 75 -8.74 -3.60 -11.50
CA PRO A 75 -9.12 -2.26 -11.94
C PRO A 75 -10.61 -2.00 -11.79
N GLU A 76 -11.42 -3.05 -11.81
CA GLU A 76 -12.84 -2.86 -11.60
C GLU A 76 -13.15 -2.36 -10.19
N SER A 77 -12.27 -2.59 -9.23
CA SER A 77 -12.50 -2.03 -7.90
C SER A 77 -12.45 -0.52 -7.91
N ILE A 78 -11.54 0.03 -8.68
CA ILE A 78 -11.40 1.47 -8.83
C ILE A 78 -12.61 2.02 -9.59
N GLU A 79 -12.98 1.36 -10.67
CA GLU A 79 -14.14 1.76 -11.45
C GLU A 79 -15.42 1.68 -10.65
N ASP A 80 -15.53 0.65 -9.82
CA ASP A 80 -16.69 0.49 -8.98
C ASP A 80 -16.82 1.65 -8.00
N LEU A 81 -15.72 2.06 -7.40
CA LEU A 81 -15.75 3.20 -6.50
C LEU A 81 -16.12 4.49 -7.23
N ARG A 82 -15.60 4.66 -8.44
CA ARG A 82 -15.92 5.85 -9.22
C ARG A 82 -17.38 5.86 -9.61
N SER A 83 -17.94 4.69 -9.86
CA SER A 83 -19.33 4.62 -10.26
C SER A 83 -20.29 4.91 -9.13
N ARG A 84 -19.81 4.95 -7.89
CA ARG A 84 -20.63 5.29 -6.75
C ARG A 84 -20.83 6.78 -6.58
N ARG A 85 -20.16 7.59 -7.38
CA ARG A 85 -20.33 9.02 -7.29
C ARG A 85 -21.72 9.41 -7.74
N PRO A 86 -22.33 10.38 -7.09
CA PRO A 86 -23.64 10.82 -7.53
C PRO A 86 -23.56 11.44 -8.92
N ALA A 87 -24.66 11.43 -9.62
CA ALA A 87 -24.70 12.04 -10.93
C ALA A 87 -24.30 13.49 -10.80
N LYS A 88 -23.74 14.04 -11.90
CA LYS A 88 -23.24 15.37 -11.87
C LYS A 88 -24.24 16.39 -11.37
N GLY A 89 -25.46 16.26 -11.74
CA GLY A 89 -26.48 17.18 -11.28
C GLY A 89 -26.70 17.15 -9.80
N ASN A 90 -26.45 16.02 -9.17
CA ASN A 90 -26.61 15.92 -7.74
C ASN A 90 -25.51 16.55 -6.97
N MET A 91 -24.39 16.77 -7.61
CA MET A 91 -23.26 17.31 -6.89
C MET A 91 -23.45 18.73 -6.47
N LYS A 92 -24.38 19.40 -7.05
CA LYS A 92 -24.58 20.75 -6.68
C LYS A 92 -25.23 20.95 -5.44
N MET A 93 -25.74 19.98 -4.96
CA MET A 93 -26.40 20.14 -3.79
C MET A 93 -25.60 20.46 -2.75
N ARG A 94 -25.00 20.74 -2.63
CA ARG A 94 -24.46 20.99 -1.79
C ARG A 94 -24.14 21.95 -1.42
N HIS A 95 -24.30 22.30 -1.42
CA HIS A 95 -24.03 23.06 -1.38
C HIS A 95 -24.06 23.35 -0.54
#